data_8165f1e5c0e8fd5b4ea8e1514a97d00b
#
_entry.id   8165f1e5c0e8fd5b4ea8e1514a97d00b
#
_cell.length_a   1.000
_cell.length_b   1.000
_cell.length_c   1.000
_cell.angle_alpha   90.00
_cell.angle_beta   90.00
_cell.angle_gamma   90.00
#
_symmetry.space_group_name_H-M   'P 1'
#
loop_
_entity.id
_entity.type
_entity.pdbx_description
1 polymer ?
#
loop_
_entity_poly.entity_id
_entity_poly.type
_entity_poly.pdbx_seq_one_letter_code
_entity_poly.pdbx_strand_id
1 'polypeptide(L)'
;MTAVDDVDRLIERFQQALGEFVKGNPEPDKELFSRKDDVTLANPLGPPVRGGDEVSKTIEHAASTIRDGQTPRFETISKLVTPELAYVVWIERQEAKMGANDELTPFALRVTMIFRPEEDGEWKIVHRHADPITTPQPAESVIQE
;
A
#
# COMPACT_ATOMS: atom_id res chain seq x y z
N MET A 1 -16.06 -15.02 -13.49
CA MET A 1 -15.05 -13.96 -13.62
C MET A 1 -13.66 -14.55 -13.59
N THR A 2 -12.76 -13.95 -14.35
CA THR A 2 -11.37 -14.42 -14.41
C THR A 2 -10.55 -13.86 -13.25
N ALA A 3 -9.38 -14.45 -12.99
CA ALA A 3 -8.44 -13.91 -12.01
C ALA A 3 -8.03 -12.47 -12.37
N VAL A 4 -7.84 -12.17 -13.67
CA VAL A 4 -7.52 -10.82 -14.12
C VAL A 4 -8.61 -9.83 -13.71
N ASP A 5 -9.89 -10.19 -13.91
CA ASP A 5 -11.01 -9.33 -13.52
C ASP A 5 -11.05 -9.09 -12.01
N ASP A 6 -10.83 -10.15 -11.22
CA ASP A 6 -10.85 -10.06 -9.76
C ASP A 6 -9.71 -9.19 -9.24
N VAL A 7 -8.51 -9.35 -9.79
CA VAL A 7 -7.34 -8.55 -9.40
C VAL A 7 -7.53 -7.08 -9.81
N ASP A 8 -8.03 -6.83 -11.02
CA ASP A 8 -8.30 -5.47 -11.48
C ASP A 8 -9.32 -4.76 -10.57
N ARG A 9 -10.33 -5.49 -10.11
CA ARG A 9 -11.30 -4.95 -9.15
C ARG A 9 -10.68 -4.66 -7.79
N LEU A 10 -9.82 -5.55 -7.31
CA LEU A 10 -9.11 -5.32 -6.05
C LEU A 10 -8.21 -4.09 -6.15
N ILE A 11 -7.48 -3.95 -7.25
CA ILE A 11 -6.62 -2.78 -7.50
C ILE A 11 -7.46 -1.49 -7.48
N GLU A 12 -8.60 -1.50 -8.18
CA GLU A 12 -9.48 -0.33 -8.22
C GLU A 12 -9.99 0.02 -6.81
N ARG A 13 -10.40 -0.98 -6.03
CA ARG A 13 -10.84 -0.78 -4.65
C ARG A 13 -9.70 -0.23 -3.78
N PHE A 14 -8.48 -0.71 -3.99
CA PHE A 14 -7.33 -0.21 -3.25
C PHE A 14 -7.05 1.26 -3.59
N GLN A 15 -7.12 1.62 -4.86
CA GLN A 15 -6.88 3.01 -5.28
C GLN A 15 -7.90 3.95 -4.64
N GLN A 16 -9.17 3.54 -4.56
CA GLN A 16 -10.21 4.29 -3.86
C GLN A 16 -9.94 4.34 -2.35
N ALA A 17 -9.53 3.22 -1.76
CA ALA A 17 -9.21 3.14 -0.33
C ALA A 17 -8.03 4.03 0.04
N LEU A 18 -7.03 4.13 -0.83
CA LEU A 18 -5.90 5.02 -0.59
C LEU A 18 -6.33 6.50 -0.59
N GLY A 19 -7.31 6.84 -1.41
CA GLY A 19 -7.93 8.18 -1.39
C GLY A 19 -8.54 8.51 -0.03
N GLU A 20 -9.15 7.53 0.63
CA GLU A 20 -9.67 7.70 1.99
C GLU A 20 -8.55 7.71 3.03
N PHE A 21 -7.54 6.86 2.84
CA PHE A 21 -6.39 6.77 3.75
C PHE A 21 -5.68 8.11 3.89
N VAL A 22 -5.44 8.81 2.79
CA VAL A 22 -4.73 10.10 2.82
C VAL A 22 -5.56 11.22 3.46
N LYS A 23 -6.84 10.98 3.71
CA LYS A 23 -7.71 11.84 4.49
C LYS A 23 -7.74 11.46 5.97
N GLY A 24 -7.01 10.42 6.36
CA GLY A 24 -6.95 9.93 7.73
C GLY A 24 -7.90 8.78 8.05
N ASN A 25 -8.56 8.21 7.05
CA ASN A 25 -9.50 7.10 7.24
C ASN A 25 -8.87 5.77 6.78
N PRO A 26 -8.46 4.89 7.72
CA PRO A 26 -7.79 3.64 7.38
C PRO A 26 -8.74 2.49 7.04
N GLU A 27 -10.04 2.62 7.32
CA GLU A 27 -10.94 1.47 7.32
C GLU A 27 -11.08 0.78 5.95
N PRO A 28 -11.29 1.50 4.83
CA PRO A 28 -11.39 0.82 3.54
C PRO A 28 -10.10 0.09 3.15
N ASP A 29 -8.95 0.65 3.48
CA ASP A 29 -7.64 0.03 3.19
C ASP A 29 -7.46 -1.26 3.99
N LYS A 30 -7.74 -1.21 5.29
CA LYS A 30 -7.64 -2.38 6.17
C LYS A 30 -8.47 -3.56 5.68
N GLU A 31 -9.66 -3.31 5.14
CA GLU A 31 -10.56 -4.36 4.66
C GLU A 31 -10.00 -5.16 3.49
N LEU A 32 -9.07 -4.59 2.74
CA LEU A 32 -8.51 -5.22 1.54
C LEU A 32 -7.34 -6.15 1.84
N PHE A 33 -6.78 -6.07 3.04
CA PHE A 33 -5.66 -6.92 3.46
C PHE A 33 -6.14 -8.23 4.04
N SER A 34 -5.37 -9.30 3.77
CA SER A 34 -5.58 -10.60 4.41
C SER A 34 -5.50 -10.44 5.93
N ARG A 35 -6.30 -11.22 6.65
CA ARG A 35 -6.27 -11.27 8.12
C ARG A 35 -5.46 -12.45 8.64
N LYS A 36 -4.84 -13.21 7.74
CA LYS A 36 -4.07 -14.40 8.12
C LYS A 36 -2.74 -14.00 8.74
N ASP A 37 -2.04 -14.99 9.31
CA ASP A 37 -0.80 -14.75 10.03
C ASP A 37 0.42 -14.55 9.12
N ASP A 38 0.29 -14.79 7.81
CA ASP A 38 1.38 -14.63 6.85
C ASP A 38 1.34 -13.31 6.05
N VAL A 39 0.33 -12.47 6.28
CA VAL A 39 0.29 -11.16 5.64
C VAL A 39 1.41 -10.26 6.16
N THR A 40 2.02 -9.48 5.28
CA THR A 40 3.15 -8.61 5.65
C THR A 40 2.96 -7.20 5.09
N LEU A 41 3.50 -6.23 5.82
CA LEU A 41 3.49 -4.83 5.41
C LEU A 41 4.84 -4.21 5.77
N ALA A 42 5.46 -3.56 4.79
CA ALA A 42 6.69 -2.79 4.96
C ALA A 42 6.43 -1.39 4.40
N ASN A 43 5.98 -0.46 5.25
CA ASN A 43 5.75 0.91 4.85
C ASN A 43 6.98 1.78 5.24
N PRO A 44 7.09 3.03 4.73
CA PRO A 44 8.29 3.82 4.95
C PRO A 44 8.41 4.39 6.37
N LEU A 45 7.46 4.14 7.26
CA LEU A 45 7.45 4.71 8.60
C LEU A 45 8.02 3.79 9.67
N GLY A 46 8.39 2.56 9.32
CA GLY A 46 8.92 1.62 10.31
C GLY A 46 9.34 0.29 9.70
N PRO A 47 9.80 -0.64 10.55
CA PRO A 47 10.23 -1.95 10.09
C PRO A 47 9.05 -2.79 9.59
N PRO A 48 9.31 -3.87 8.84
CA PRO A 48 8.23 -4.73 8.37
C PRO A 48 7.50 -5.41 9.52
N VAL A 49 6.20 -5.59 9.35
CA VAL A 49 5.35 -6.30 10.30
C VAL A 49 4.67 -7.48 9.63
N ARG A 50 4.27 -8.46 10.43
CA ARG A 50 3.63 -9.69 9.96
C ARG A 50 2.38 -9.99 10.78
N GLY A 51 1.36 -10.52 10.11
CA GLY A 51 0.10 -10.95 10.71
C GLY A 51 -0.98 -9.89 10.63
N GLY A 52 -2.24 -10.36 10.51
CA GLY A 52 -3.38 -9.49 10.29
C GLY A 52 -3.55 -8.39 11.33
N ASP A 53 -3.35 -8.71 12.61
CA ASP A 53 -3.51 -7.72 13.67
C ASP A 53 -2.41 -6.66 13.63
N GLU A 54 -1.16 -7.06 13.45
CA GLU A 54 -0.04 -6.11 13.37
C GLU A 54 -0.12 -5.23 12.13
N VAL A 55 -0.52 -5.81 10.99
CA VAL A 55 -0.71 -5.05 9.76
C VAL A 55 -1.82 -4.01 9.96
N SER A 56 -2.94 -4.42 10.55
CA SER A 56 -4.07 -3.52 10.81
C SER A 56 -3.67 -2.35 11.71
N LYS A 57 -2.95 -2.62 12.79
CA LYS A 57 -2.45 -1.58 13.71
C LYS A 57 -1.49 -0.62 13.00
N THR A 58 -0.63 -1.14 12.14
CA THR A 58 0.33 -0.33 11.39
C THR A 58 -0.39 0.60 10.42
N ILE A 59 -1.43 0.11 9.73
CA ILE A 59 -2.24 0.92 8.82
C ILE A 59 -2.96 2.03 9.62
N GLU A 60 -3.56 1.69 10.75
CA GLU A 60 -4.24 2.66 11.60
C GLU A 60 -3.28 3.76 12.08
N HIS A 61 -2.09 3.36 12.53
CA HIS A 61 -1.09 4.33 12.99
C HIS A 61 -0.67 5.27 11.87
N ALA A 62 -0.36 4.72 10.70
CA ALA A 62 0.04 5.54 9.55
C ALA A 62 -1.06 6.52 9.15
N ALA A 63 -2.32 6.07 9.13
CA ALA A 63 -3.45 6.95 8.80
C ALA A 63 -3.62 8.07 9.83
N SER A 64 -3.26 7.84 11.08
CA SER A 64 -3.34 8.86 12.12
C SER A 64 -2.34 10.01 11.93
N THR A 65 -1.34 9.82 11.08
CA THR A 65 -0.29 10.81 10.81
C THR A 65 -0.50 11.58 9.51
N ILE A 66 -1.54 11.27 8.75
CA ILE A 66 -1.79 11.86 7.42
C ILE A 66 -3.21 12.43 7.37
N ARG A 67 -3.39 13.56 6.67
CA ARG A 67 -4.68 14.23 6.58
C ARG A 67 -4.77 15.14 5.35
N ASP A 68 -5.99 15.51 5.01
CA ASP A 68 -6.32 16.46 3.94
C ASP A 68 -5.72 16.11 2.58
N GLY A 69 -5.54 14.81 2.32
CA GLY A 69 -4.91 14.34 1.09
C GLY A 69 -5.76 14.56 -0.14
N GLN A 70 -5.07 14.80 -1.25
CA GLN A 70 -5.66 14.86 -2.58
C GLN A 70 -5.76 13.45 -3.16
N THR A 71 -6.55 13.29 -4.21
CA THR A 71 -6.69 11.98 -4.87
C THR A 71 -5.33 11.49 -5.36
N PRO A 72 -4.87 10.32 -4.91
CA PRO A 72 -3.59 9.75 -5.35
C PRO A 72 -3.60 9.43 -6.85
N ARG A 73 -2.42 9.49 -7.46
CA ARG A 73 -2.21 9.08 -8.85
C ARG A 73 -1.28 7.88 -8.87
N PHE A 74 -1.47 7.00 -9.84
CA PHE A 74 -0.75 5.73 -9.92
C PHE A 74 -0.10 5.59 -11.30
N GLU A 75 1.18 5.24 -11.30
CA GLU A 75 1.94 4.95 -12.51
C GLU A 75 2.34 3.49 -12.45
N THR A 76 1.63 2.63 -13.18
CA THR A 76 1.90 1.19 -13.18
C THR A 76 3.16 0.90 -14.00
N ILE A 77 4.12 0.23 -13.36
CA ILE A 77 5.36 -0.21 -14.00
C ILE A 77 5.18 -1.63 -14.54
N SER A 78 4.57 -2.53 -13.74
CA SER A 78 4.37 -3.92 -14.13
C SER A 78 3.21 -4.53 -13.35
N LYS A 79 2.50 -5.46 -13.99
CA LYS A 79 1.45 -6.24 -13.35
C LYS A 79 1.48 -7.65 -13.92
N LEU A 80 1.43 -8.65 -13.04
CA LEU A 80 1.33 -10.06 -13.42
C LEU A 80 0.19 -10.71 -12.67
N VAL A 81 -0.64 -11.46 -13.38
CA VAL A 81 -1.77 -12.17 -12.76
C VAL A 81 -1.72 -13.63 -13.17
N THR A 82 -1.74 -14.51 -12.17
CA THR A 82 -1.99 -15.94 -12.33
C THR A 82 -3.23 -16.31 -11.53
N PRO A 83 -3.82 -17.48 -11.72
CA PRO A 83 -5.00 -17.86 -10.93
C PRO A 83 -4.75 -17.98 -9.42
N GLU A 84 -3.49 -18.10 -8.98
CA GLU A 84 -3.15 -18.35 -7.59
C GLU A 84 -2.41 -17.21 -6.92
N LEU A 85 -1.80 -16.31 -7.71
CA LEU A 85 -0.99 -15.22 -7.19
C LEU A 85 -0.91 -14.12 -8.23
N ALA A 86 -0.89 -12.89 -7.76
CA ALA A 86 -0.71 -11.72 -8.63
C ALA A 86 0.15 -10.68 -7.93
N TYR A 87 0.77 -9.80 -8.71
CA TYR A 87 1.48 -8.66 -8.15
C TYR A 87 1.31 -7.43 -9.04
N VAL A 88 1.54 -6.28 -8.44
CA VAL A 88 1.67 -5.01 -9.15
C VAL A 88 2.88 -4.26 -8.60
N VAL A 89 3.59 -3.59 -9.50
CA VAL A 89 4.65 -2.64 -9.16
C VAL A 89 4.25 -1.30 -9.76
N TRP A 90 4.16 -0.26 -8.92
CA TRP A 90 3.79 1.06 -9.40
C TRP A 90 4.42 2.17 -8.56
N ILE A 91 4.32 3.40 -9.05
CA ILE A 91 4.65 4.59 -8.28
C ILE A 91 3.33 5.22 -7.84
N GLU A 92 3.22 5.51 -6.54
CA GLU A 92 2.10 6.27 -5.97
C GLU A 92 2.53 7.72 -5.81
N ARG A 93 1.83 8.62 -6.48
CA ARG A 93 2.10 10.06 -6.35
C ARG A 93 0.97 10.66 -5.54
N GLN A 94 1.34 11.26 -4.42
CA GLN A 94 0.38 11.71 -3.43
C GLN A 94 0.71 13.13 -2.99
N GLU A 95 -0.29 13.78 -2.39
CA GLU A 95 -0.15 15.10 -1.81
C GLU A 95 -1.05 15.17 -0.58
N ALA A 96 -0.47 15.45 0.58
CA ALA A 96 -1.19 15.46 1.85
C ALA A 96 -0.43 16.26 2.90
N LYS A 97 -1.08 16.50 4.03
CA LYS A 97 -0.42 17.00 5.24
C LYS A 97 0.00 15.80 6.09
N MET A 98 1.24 15.81 6.57
CA MET A 98 1.81 14.68 7.29
C MET A 98 2.50 15.11 8.57
N GLY A 99 2.23 14.38 9.67
CA GLY A 99 2.85 14.63 10.96
C GLY A 99 2.61 16.05 11.43
N ALA A 100 3.65 16.73 11.84
CA ALA A 100 3.58 18.12 12.32
C ALA A 100 3.57 19.16 11.19
N ASN A 101 3.70 18.71 9.92
CA ASN A 101 3.70 19.63 8.79
C ASN A 101 2.26 19.97 8.38
N ASP A 102 1.88 21.22 8.54
CA ASP A 102 0.52 21.70 8.21
C ASP A 102 0.38 22.16 6.75
N GLU A 103 1.40 21.99 5.94
CA GLU A 103 1.36 22.31 4.53
C GLU A 103 1.06 21.07 3.69
N LEU A 104 0.24 21.24 2.67
CA LEU A 104 -0.01 20.20 1.68
C LEU A 104 1.30 19.94 0.92
N THR A 105 1.86 18.74 1.06
CA THR A 105 3.20 18.41 0.58
C THR A 105 3.13 17.23 -0.38
N PRO A 106 3.73 17.33 -1.58
CA PRO A 106 3.79 16.20 -2.50
C PRO A 106 4.83 15.17 -2.03
N PHE A 107 4.52 13.91 -2.23
CA PHE A 107 5.45 12.81 -2.01
C PHE A 107 5.14 11.67 -2.97
N ALA A 108 6.11 10.80 -3.18
CA ALA A 108 5.95 9.64 -4.04
C ALA A 108 6.55 8.41 -3.38
N LEU A 109 5.90 7.28 -3.59
CA LEU A 109 6.35 5.99 -3.06
C LEU A 109 6.49 5.00 -4.22
N ARG A 110 7.57 4.21 -4.19
CA ARG A 110 7.63 3.03 -5.05
C ARG A 110 7.03 1.87 -4.28
N VAL A 111 6.18 1.12 -4.96
CA VAL A 111 5.31 0.15 -4.29
C VAL A 111 5.32 -1.17 -5.04
N THR A 112 5.40 -2.25 -4.27
CA THR A 112 5.06 -3.61 -4.74
C THR A 112 3.95 -4.12 -3.85
N MET A 113 2.89 -4.66 -4.47
CA MET A 113 1.84 -5.38 -3.75
C MET A 113 1.66 -6.76 -4.35
N ILE A 114 1.41 -7.74 -3.47
CA ILE A 114 1.12 -9.12 -3.85
C ILE A 114 -0.30 -9.44 -3.40
N PHE A 115 -1.04 -10.10 -4.29
CA PHE A 115 -2.44 -10.46 -4.07
C PHE A 115 -2.59 -11.98 -4.17
N ARG A 116 -3.54 -12.53 -3.42
CA ARG A 116 -3.82 -13.96 -3.39
C ARG A 116 -5.31 -14.18 -3.16
N PRO A 117 -5.94 -15.17 -3.86
CA PRO A 117 -7.30 -15.56 -3.52
C PRO A 117 -7.31 -16.33 -2.20
N GLU A 118 -8.32 -16.10 -1.38
CA GLU A 118 -8.52 -16.84 -0.12
C GLU A 118 -9.61 -17.90 -0.29
N GLU A 119 -9.89 -18.65 0.77
CA GLU A 119 -10.78 -19.83 0.70
C GLU A 119 -12.20 -19.47 0.30
N ASP A 120 -12.65 -18.27 0.61
CA ASP A 120 -13.97 -17.75 0.22
C ASP A 120 -14.04 -17.28 -1.22
N GLY A 121 -12.93 -17.37 -1.96
CA GLY A 121 -12.82 -16.89 -3.33
C GLY A 121 -12.50 -15.41 -3.46
N GLU A 122 -12.43 -14.66 -2.36
CA GLU A 122 -12.04 -13.25 -2.39
C GLU A 122 -10.53 -13.09 -2.48
N TRP A 123 -10.10 -12.20 -3.36
CA TRP A 123 -8.70 -11.81 -3.45
C TRP A 123 -8.38 -10.76 -2.40
N LYS A 124 -7.23 -10.92 -1.73
CA LYS A 124 -6.76 -10.02 -0.69
C LYS A 124 -5.31 -9.61 -0.95
N ILE A 125 -4.92 -8.47 -0.40
CA ILE A 125 -3.53 -8.05 -0.36
C ILE A 125 -2.82 -8.87 0.71
N VAL A 126 -1.74 -9.57 0.33
CA VAL A 126 -0.96 -10.38 1.26
C VAL A 126 0.41 -9.79 1.55
N HIS A 127 0.83 -8.82 0.74
CA HIS A 127 2.07 -8.09 0.97
C HIS A 127 1.99 -6.70 0.33
N ARG A 128 2.49 -5.71 1.04
CA ARG A 128 2.75 -4.39 0.51
C ARG A 128 4.10 -3.92 0.99
N HIS A 129 4.95 -3.50 0.06
CA HIS A 129 6.17 -2.76 0.36
C HIS A 129 6.07 -1.39 -0.31
N ALA A 130 6.30 -0.35 0.45
CA ALA A 130 6.30 1.02 -0.05
C ALA A 130 7.46 1.78 0.57
N ASP A 131 8.22 2.51 -0.25
CA ASP A 131 9.30 3.37 0.22
C ASP A 131 9.44 4.59 -0.69
N PRO A 132 10.14 5.65 -0.24
CA PRO A 132 10.22 6.90 -0.99
C PRO A 132 11.34 6.93 -2.03
N ILE A 133 11.97 5.81 -2.37
CA ILE A 133 13.10 5.79 -3.30
C ILE A 133 12.56 5.80 -4.72
N THR A 134 12.33 6.98 -5.27
CA THR A 134 11.80 7.17 -6.62
C THR A 134 12.79 7.83 -7.57
N THR A 135 14.00 8.12 -7.09
CA THR A 135 15.13 8.65 -7.88
C THR A 135 16.39 7.86 -7.53
N PRO A 136 17.39 7.85 -8.42
CA PRO A 136 18.66 7.17 -8.13
C PRO A 136 19.30 7.69 -6.84
N GLN A 137 19.85 6.78 -6.05
CA GLN A 137 20.48 7.08 -4.78
C GLN A 137 21.95 6.61 -4.79
N PRO A 138 22.85 7.30 -4.09
CA PRO A 138 24.22 6.81 -3.95
C PRO A 138 24.27 5.55 -3.09
N ALA A 139 25.30 4.73 -3.30
CA ALA A 139 25.46 3.48 -2.56
C ALA A 139 25.48 3.70 -1.04
N GLU A 140 26.06 4.82 -0.61
CA GLU A 140 26.18 5.17 0.81
C GLU A 140 24.82 5.38 1.49
N SER A 141 23.76 5.62 0.70
CA SER A 141 22.41 5.83 1.25
C SER A 141 21.89 4.63 2.02
N VAL A 142 22.43 3.42 1.79
CA VAL A 142 22.01 2.20 2.50
C VAL A 142 22.87 1.87 3.70
N ILE A 143 23.87 2.69 4.01
CA ILE A 143 24.74 2.46 5.18
C ILE A 143 23.91 2.65 6.45
N GLN A 144 24.00 1.68 7.34
CA GLN A 144 23.34 1.73 8.63
C GLN A 144 24.30 2.36 9.65
N GLU A 145 23.80 3.39 10.33
CA GLU A 145 24.56 4.11 11.36
C GLU A 145 24.24 3.58 12.77
#